data_937975d59cca20767ae12dde58e151f7
#
_entry.id   937975d59cca20767ae12dde58e151f7
#
_cell.length_a   1.000
_cell.length_b   1.000
_cell.length_c   1.000
_cell.angle_alpha   90.00
_cell.angle_beta   90.00
_cell.angle_gamma   90.00
#
_symmetry.space_group_name_H-M   'P 1'
#
loop_
_entity.id
_entity.type
_entity.pdbx_description
1 polymer ?
#
loop_
_entity_poly.entity_id
_entity_poly.type
_entity_poly.pdbx_seq_one_letter_code
_entity_poly.pdbx_strand_id
1 'polypeptide(L)'
;MTLTRSEAARKALHVGMALFALLLPSLSWGAALAAAGFTVLFNAFLLPRVTPYFLRKEEGDRGFSVGITLYPLVVFALLLLFRRNLPVAAAGWGYLAFGDGFASLAGMAIGGRRLPWNPGKTFSGFLGYVVFGFFGASCLYGFVSSRVPSSSELICLFAAAFAGAAIESLPSELDDNVLPPLVGAAVLACLLFTRAGWSDVLEPGALRGGLVALGINVAVSTTAVALRLVRPSGALLGALLGTVVLAFGGAPLYLSLWVFFGAGTLATRFHRARKEAIGKAEEESGRRGAANVLANVSVAAFCALVAGLVPSGDVFRLAAAAALATALMDTVGTEVGQAIASPTALLPDLRRVSPGTDGAVSVAGTLAGLAAASVLAAAGFATTLLTALGAVAVVLAACLGTVLESLLGRAGAPWRVSNGHVLNFINTLAGAAAAPAFRAILGGAA
;
A
#
# COMPACT_ATOMS: atom_id res chain seq x y z
N MET A 1 -18.69 4.70 25.05
CA MET A 1 -17.68 5.31 25.96
C MET A 1 -18.07 6.77 26.15
N THR A 2 -18.18 7.26 27.37
CA THR A 2 -18.45 8.67 27.66
C THR A 2 -17.16 9.47 27.61
N LEU A 3 -17.19 10.64 26.98
CA LEU A 3 -16.05 11.55 26.87
C LEU A 3 -15.63 12.03 28.27
N THR A 4 -14.47 11.59 28.76
CA THR A 4 -13.91 12.08 30.01
C THR A 4 -13.17 13.40 29.81
N ARG A 5 -13.03 14.22 30.86
CA ARG A 5 -12.26 15.49 30.78
C ARG A 5 -10.81 15.28 30.37
N SER A 6 -10.18 14.21 30.82
CA SER A 6 -8.79 13.87 30.44
C SER A 6 -8.67 13.48 28.97
N GLU A 7 -9.64 12.75 28.42
CA GLU A 7 -9.67 12.35 27.00
C GLU A 7 -9.90 13.56 26.08
N ALA A 8 -10.83 14.47 26.49
CA ALA A 8 -11.05 15.72 25.77
C ALA A 8 -9.80 16.61 25.74
N ALA A 9 -9.10 16.76 26.88
CA ALA A 9 -7.87 17.53 26.95
C ALA A 9 -6.76 16.94 26.06
N ARG A 10 -6.62 15.60 26.05
CA ARG A 10 -5.67 14.90 25.20
C ARG A 10 -5.95 15.10 23.70
N LYS A 11 -7.23 15.02 23.30
CA LYS A 11 -7.63 15.26 21.90
C LYS A 11 -7.50 16.74 21.51
N ALA A 12 -7.78 17.67 22.43
CA ALA A 12 -7.50 19.09 22.20
C ALA A 12 -6.01 19.37 21.99
N LEU A 13 -5.13 18.75 22.78
CA LEU A 13 -3.69 18.82 22.57
C LEU A 13 -3.29 18.21 21.22
N HIS A 14 -3.81 17.04 20.88
CA HIS A 14 -3.55 16.36 19.61
C HIS A 14 -3.91 17.24 18.40
N VAL A 15 -5.08 17.87 18.40
CA VAL A 15 -5.48 18.84 17.36
C VAL A 15 -4.60 20.10 17.42
N GLY A 16 -4.33 20.60 18.63
CA GLY A 16 -3.50 21.81 18.84
C GLY A 16 -2.07 21.69 18.31
N MET A 17 -1.52 20.48 18.25
CA MET A 17 -0.20 20.23 17.66
C MET A 17 -0.13 20.62 16.17
N ALA A 18 -1.26 20.70 15.47
CA ALA A 18 -1.31 21.21 14.10
C ALA A 18 -0.87 22.67 13.96
N LEU A 19 -0.94 23.46 15.06
CA LEU A 19 -0.48 24.85 15.03
C LEU A 19 1.02 24.97 14.70
N PHE A 20 1.82 23.95 15.02
CA PHE A 20 3.24 23.93 14.61
C PHE A 20 3.42 23.81 13.10
N ALA A 21 2.44 23.31 12.36
CA ALA A 21 2.49 23.31 10.89
C ALA A 21 2.49 24.75 10.31
N LEU A 22 1.97 25.73 11.04
CA LEU A 22 1.99 27.14 10.65
C LEU A 22 3.42 27.73 10.63
N LEU A 23 4.39 27.07 11.23
CA LEU A 23 5.79 27.46 11.18
C LEU A 23 6.50 26.99 9.90
N LEU A 24 5.93 26.02 9.16
CA LEU A 24 6.58 25.42 7.99
C LEU A 24 7.01 26.44 6.92
N PRO A 25 6.21 27.49 6.57
CA PRO A 25 6.64 28.48 5.60
C PRO A 25 7.86 29.32 6.04
N SER A 26 8.10 29.42 7.36
CA SER A 26 9.18 30.23 7.95
C SER A 26 10.45 29.41 8.20
N LEU A 27 10.37 28.07 8.12
CA LEU A 27 11.47 27.17 8.42
C LEU A 27 12.08 26.62 7.13
N SER A 28 13.41 26.43 7.12
CA SER A 28 14.01 25.56 6.13
C SER A 28 13.53 24.12 6.33
N TRP A 29 13.46 23.33 5.24
CA TRP A 29 13.07 21.92 5.35
C TRP A 29 13.92 21.15 6.38
N GLY A 30 15.24 21.40 6.39
CA GLY A 30 16.14 20.76 7.35
C GLY A 30 15.84 21.14 8.81
N ALA A 31 15.48 22.41 9.07
CA ALA A 31 15.09 22.87 10.40
C ALA A 31 13.75 22.25 10.85
N ALA A 32 12.77 22.17 9.94
CA ALA A 32 11.49 21.52 10.22
C ALA A 32 11.66 20.02 10.52
N LEU A 33 12.48 19.33 9.72
CA LEU A 33 12.80 17.92 9.93
C LEU A 33 13.54 17.67 11.23
N ALA A 34 14.52 18.52 11.56
CA ALA A 34 15.27 18.46 12.83
C ALA A 34 14.37 18.70 14.04
N ALA A 35 13.45 19.67 13.96
CA ALA A 35 12.47 19.94 15.01
C ALA A 35 11.52 18.76 15.23
N ALA A 36 11.01 18.15 14.15
CA ALA A 36 10.18 16.96 14.25
C ALA A 36 10.96 15.77 14.86
N GLY A 37 12.20 15.53 14.40
CA GLY A 37 13.08 14.50 14.96
C GLY A 37 13.40 14.73 16.43
N PHE A 38 13.71 15.98 16.83
CA PHE A 38 13.89 16.34 18.23
C PHE A 38 12.62 16.03 19.05
N THR A 39 11.43 16.37 18.53
CA THR A 39 10.16 16.10 19.22
C THR A 39 9.93 14.59 19.40
N VAL A 40 10.32 13.76 18.42
CA VAL A 40 10.27 12.29 18.56
C VAL A 40 11.13 11.84 19.74
N LEU A 41 12.39 12.29 19.80
CA LEU A 41 13.32 11.94 20.88
C LEU A 41 12.86 12.48 22.23
N PHE A 42 12.37 13.71 22.26
CA PHE A 42 11.83 14.34 23.46
C PHE A 42 10.63 13.55 24.01
N ASN A 43 9.68 13.19 23.15
CA ASN A 43 8.50 12.43 23.54
C ASN A 43 8.83 10.98 23.93
N ALA A 44 9.83 10.38 23.31
CA ALA A 44 10.26 9.02 23.62
C ALA A 44 11.00 8.93 24.96
N PHE A 45 11.89 9.88 25.25
CA PHE A 45 12.83 9.74 26.35
C PHE A 45 12.63 10.74 27.50
N LEU A 46 12.21 11.98 27.21
CA LEU A 46 12.18 13.05 28.22
C LEU A 46 10.78 13.29 28.77
N LEU A 47 9.77 13.34 27.90
CA LEU A 47 8.38 13.63 28.30
C LEU A 47 7.83 12.67 29.37
N PRO A 48 8.05 11.34 29.28
CA PRO A 48 7.58 10.41 30.30
C PRO A 48 8.19 10.66 31.69
N ARG A 49 9.41 11.24 31.74
CA ARG A 49 10.10 11.55 32.98
C ARG A 49 9.67 12.88 33.61
N VAL A 50 9.24 13.83 32.76
CA VAL A 50 8.89 15.20 33.21
C VAL A 50 7.40 15.31 33.55
N THR A 51 6.54 14.67 32.80
CA THR A 51 5.07 14.78 32.94
C THR A 51 4.36 13.43 32.79
N PRO A 52 4.37 12.58 33.84
CA PRO A 52 3.67 11.29 33.80
C PRO A 52 2.14 11.42 33.66
N TYR A 53 1.59 12.62 33.86
CA TYR A 53 0.14 12.90 33.77
C TYR A 53 -0.48 12.59 32.40
N PHE A 54 0.28 12.64 31.32
CA PHE A 54 -0.19 12.35 29.95
C PHE A 54 -0.11 10.88 29.58
N LEU A 55 0.49 10.03 30.43
CA LEU A 55 0.59 8.60 30.21
C LEU A 55 -0.72 7.92 30.64
N ARG A 56 -1.15 6.92 29.88
CA ARG A 56 -2.20 5.98 30.33
C ARG A 56 -1.64 5.13 31.49
N LYS A 57 -2.48 4.63 32.39
CA LYS A 57 -2.03 3.76 33.50
C LYS A 57 -1.18 2.57 33.02
N GLU A 58 -1.57 1.97 31.91
CA GLU A 58 -0.85 0.85 31.29
C GLU A 58 0.49 1.24 30.63
N GLU A 59 0.65 2.53 30.26
CA GLU A 59 1.86 3.11 29.68
C GLU A 59 2.84 3.59 30.76
N GLY A 60 2.31 3.97 31.93
CA GLY A 60 3.10 4.40 33.09
C GLY A 60 4.05 3.31 33.58
N ASP A 61 3.60 2.06 33.57
CA ASP A 61 4.41 0.89 33.98
C ASP A 61 5.54 0.58 32.96
N ARG A 62 5.36 0.99 31.69
CA ARG A 62 6.35 0.81 30.61
C ARG A 62 7.32 1.99 30.48
N GLY A 63 7.03 3.13 31.11
CA GLY A 63 7.84 4.36 31.02
C GLY A 63 7.89 4.97 29.59
N PHE A 64 6.97 4.59 28.71
CA PHE A 64 6.94 4.99 27.30
C PHE A 64 5.51 4.98 26.77
N SER A 65 5.08 6.06 26.09
CA SER A 65 3.80 6.11 25.38
C SER A 65 4.00 5.99 23.87
N VAL A 66 3.47 4.93 23.30
CA VAL A 66 3.52 4.67 21.85
C VAL A 66 2.78 5.79 21.10
N GLY A 67 1.55 6.11 21.49
CA GLY A 67 0.72 7.10 20.80
C GLY A 67 1.31 8.51 20.78
N ILE A 68 1.89 8.95 21.89
CA ILE A 68 2.52 10.30 22.01
C ILE A 68 3.78 10.40 21.15
N THR A 69 4.54 9.29 20.99
CA THR A 69 5.76 9.26 20.18
C THR A 69 5.46 9.08 18.68
N LEU A 70 4.40 8.33 18.34
CA LEU A 70 4.01 8.10 16.95
C LEU A 70 3.56 9.37 16.23
N TYR A 71 2.91 10.30 16.91
CA TYR A 71 2.46 11.56 16.30
C TYR A 71 3.63 12.34 15.64
N PRO A 72 4.67 12.77 16.36
CA PRO A 72 5.78 13.48 15.74
C PRO A 72 6.61 12.59 14.78
N LEU A 73 6.61 11.27 14.96
CA LEU A 73 7.23 10.34 14.02
C LEU A 73 6.54 10.36 12.66
N VAL A 74 5.21 10.41 12.64
CA VAL A 74 4.43 10.52 11.38
C VAL A 74 4.65 11.90 10.75
N VAL A 75 4.70 12.97 11.53
CA VAL A 75 5.06 14.31 11.01
C VAL A 75 6.46 14.31 10.40
N PHE A 76 7.43 13.69 11.07
CA PHE A 76 8.79 13.51 10.53
C PHE A 76 8.76 12.73 9.20
N ALA A 77 8.02 11.63 9.14
CA ALA A 77 7.87 10.83 7.92
C ALA A 77 7.21 11.64 6.78
N LEU A 78 6.16 12.40 7.06
CA LEU A 78 5.51 13.28 6.09
C LEU A 78 6.48 14.32 5.52
N LEU A 79 7.25 14.99 6.38
CA LEU A 79 8.24 15.98 5.95
C LEU A 79 9.38 15.35 5.13
N LEU A 80 9.77 14.13 5.45
CA LEU A 80 10.80 13.38 4.71
C LEU A 80 10.29 12.92 3.33
N LEU A 81 9.11 12.28 3.29
CA LEU A 81 8.52 11.72 2.07
C LEU A 81 8.10 12.81 1.08
N PHE A 82 7.52 13.90 1.57
CA PHE A 82 7.03 15.00 0.73
C PHE A 82 7.95 16.23 0.76
N ARG A 83 9.26 16.02 0.90
CA ARG A 83 10.30 17.07 0.91
C ARG A 83 10.13 18.10 -0.20
N ARG A 84 9.77 17.67 -1.41
CA ARG A 84 9.60 18.53 -2.59
C ARG A 84 8.21 19.17 -2.70
N ASN A 85 7.29 18.81 -1.81
CA ASN A 85 5.91 19.29 -1.80
C ASN A 85 5.41 19.45 -0.36
N LEU A 86 5.94 20.44 0.34
CA LEU A 86 5.59 20.72 1.75
C LEU A 86 4.09 20.96 1.97
N PRO A 87 3.31 21.57 1.03
CA PRO A 87 1.86 21.65 1.18
C PRO A 87 1.18 20.27 1.34
N VAL A 88 1.66 19.23 0.65
CA VAL A 88 1.14 17.86 0.82
C VAL A 88 1.51 17.30 2.20
N ALA A 89 2.74 17.55 2.68
CA ALA A 89 3.13 17.15 4.04
C ALA A 89 2.24 17.84 5.09
N ALA A 90 1.95 19.12 4.92
CA ALA A 90 1.06 19.89 5.78
C ALA A 90 -0.39 19.37 5.75
N ALA A 91 -0.90 19.01 4.57
CA ALA A 91 -2.21 18.35 4.44
C ALA A 91 -2.26 17.01 5.17
N GLY A 92 -1.22 16.19 5.04
CA GLY A 92 -1.05 14.94 5.81
C GLY A 92 -1.09 15.18 7.32
N TRP A 93 -0.44 16.24 7.79
CA TRP A 93 -0.52 16.68 9.18
C TRP A 93 -1.95 17.11 9.55
N GLY A 94 -2.69 17.76 8.64
CA GLY A 94 -4.10 18.08 8.80
C GLY A 94 -4.98 16.83 8.97
N TYR A 95 -4.76 15.81 8.15
CA TYR A 95 -5.45 14.51 8.30
C TYR A 95 -5.15 13.84 9.65
N LEU A 96 -3.89 13.90 10.11
CA LEU A 96 -3.48 13.39 11.41
C LEU A 96 -4.20 14.13 12.53
N ALA A 97 -4.08 15.45 12.57
CA ALA A 97 -4.54 16.26 13.70
C ALA A 97 -6.07 16.38 13.74
N PHE A 98 -6.68 16.78 12.64
CA PHE A 98 -8.12 17.04 12.56
C PHE A 98 -8.91 15.78 12.21
N GLY A 99 -8.40 14.95 11.29
CA GLY A 99 -9.06 13.72 10.88
C GLY A 99 -9.19 12.75 12.05
N ASP A 100 -8.10 12.24 12.62
CA ASP A 100 -8.12 11.33 13.77
C ASP A 100 -8.70 12.01 15.02
N GLY A 101 -8.31 13.26 15.28
CA GLY A 101 -8.82 14.00 16.44
C GLY A 101 -10.34 14.04 16.50
N PHE A 102 -10.97 14.48 15.41
CA PHE A 102 -12.43 14.62 15.35
C PHE A 102 -13.17 13.33 15.02
N ALA A 103 -12.55 12.33 14.39
CA ALA A 103 -13.14 10.99 14.26
C ALA A 103 -13.49 10.40 15.63
N SER A 104 -12.53 10.47 16.54
CA SER A 104 -12.69 9.99 17.91
C SER A 104 -13.75 10.82 18.68
N LEU A 105 -13.70 12.15 18.57
CA LEU A 105 -14.66 13.05 19.24
C LEU A 105 -16.08 12.85 18.73
N ALA A 106 -16.27 12.80 17.40
CA ALA A 106 -17.57 12.57 16.78
C ALA A 106 -18.13 11.18 17.13
N GLY A 107 -17.29 10.15 17.08
CA GLY A 107 -17.66 8.79 17.45
C GLY A 107 -18.13 8.66 18.91
N MET A 108 -17.48 9.38 19.84
CA MET A 108 -17.85 9.37 21.26
C MET A 108 -19.03 10.29 21.57
N ALA A 109 -19.10 11.51 21.00
CA ALA A 109 -20.11 12.49 21.32
C ALA A 109 -21.46 12.21 20.63
N ILE A 110 -21.43 11.85 19.36
CA ILE A 110 -22.63 11.56 18.56
C ILE A 110 -23.02 10.08 18.69
N GLY A 111 -22.02 9.18 18.75
CA GLY A 111 -22.25 7.74 18.76
C GLY A 111 -22.89 7.26 17.45
N GLY A 112 -23.88 6.39 17.55
CA GLY A 112 -24.66 5.92 16.42
C GLY A 112 -24.27 4.54 15.91
N ARG A 113 -24.64 4.24 14.65
CA ARG A 113 -24.48 2.92 14.06
C ARG A 113 -23.00 2.55 13.91
N ARG A 114 -22.66 1.32 14.32
CA ARG A 114 -21.31 0.76 14.15
C ARG A 114 -21.05 0.42 12.69
N LEU A 115 -19.76 0.47 12.27
CA LEU A 115 -19.37 0.05 10.93
C LEU A 115 -19.51 -1.48 10.81
N PRO A 116 -20.09 -2.00 9.70
CA PRO A 116 -20.29 -3.44 9.53
C PRO A 116 -18.99 -4.24 9.51
N TRP A 117 -17.91 -3.65 9.04
CA TRP A 117 -16.58 -4.28 8.94
C TRP A 117 -15.68 -4.03 10.14
N ASN A 118 -16.03 -3.08 11.02
CA ASN A 118 -15.28 -2.78 12.24
C ASN A 118 -16.23 -2.31 13.35
N PRO A 119 -16.73 -3.23 14.21
CA PRO A 119 -17.63 -2.88 15.31
C PRO A 119 -17.02 -1.97 16.37
N GLY A 120 -15.70 -1.76 16.37
CA GLY A 120 -15.02 -0.78 17.23
C GLY A 120 -15.22 0.67 16.79
N LYS A 121 -15.61 0.91 15.54
CA LYS A 121 -15.77 2.24 14.91
C LYS A 121 -17.23 2.55 14.57
N THR A 122 -17.54 3.85 14.39
CA THR A 122 -18.90 4.35 14.09
C THR A 122 -18.95 5.12 12.79
N PHE A 123 -20.11 5.17 12.13
CA PHE A 123 -20.34 6.03 10.97
C PHE A 123 -20.12 7.52 11.27
N SER A 124 -20.51 7.98 12.48
CA SER A 124 -20.25 9.36 12.92
C SER A 124 -18.76 9.66 13.03
N GLY A 125 -17.96 8.72 13.53
CA GLY A 125 -16.50 8.84 13.57
C GLY A 125 -15.90 8.90 12.15
N PHE A 126 -16.32 8.00 11.25
CA PHE A 126 -15.89 8.02 9.85
C PHE A 126 -16.19 9.37 9.17
N LEU A 127 -17.43 9.88 9.31
CA LEU A 127 -17.81 11.19 8.77
C LEU A 127 -17.04 12.33 9.43
N GLY A 128 -16.80 12.24 10.75
CA GLY A 128 -15.96 13.19 11.46
C GLY A 128 -14.55 13.27 10.88
N TYR A 129 -13.93 12.12 10.59
CA TYR A 129 -12.63 12.10 9.91
C TYR A 129 -12.68 12.81 8.56
N VAL A 130 -13.65 12.43 7.69
CA VAL A 130 -13.77 13.00 6.33
C VAL A 130 -13.94 14.51 6.39
N VAL A 131 -14.89 15.00 7.17
CA VAL A 131 -15.25 16.44 7.21
C VAL A 131 -14.11 17.26 7.81
N PHE A 132 -13.68 16.91 9.03
CA PHE A 132 -12.68 17.71 9.73
C PHE A 132 -11.28 17.47 9.21
N GLY A 133 -10.97 16.27 8.73
CA GLY A 133 -9.71 15.97 8.02
C GLY A 133 -9.60 16.77 6.73
N PHE A 134 -10.66 16.82 5.92
CA PHE A 134 -10.70 17.67 4.72
C PHE A 134 -10.52 19.15 5.06
N PHE A 135 -11.25 19.67 6.05
CA PHE A 135 -11.13 21.07 6.44
C PHE A 135 -9.73 21.41 6.95
N GLY A 136 -9.19 20.64 7.91
CA GLY A 136 -7.87 20.88 8.47
C GLY A 136 -6.75 20.74 7.43
N ALA A 137 -6.81 19.73 6.57
CA ALA A 137 -5.86 19.55 5.49
C ALA A 137 -5.93 20.69 4.47
N SER A 138 -7.12 21.16 4.12
CA SER A 138 -7.30 22.29 3.19
C SER A 138 -6.74 23.59 3.74
N CYS A 139 -6.97 23.86 5.03
CA CYS A 139 -6.42 25.04 5.70
C CYS A 139 -4.89 25.00 5.74
N LEU A 140 -4.29 23.88 6.15
CA LEU A 140 -2.83 23.76 6.25
C LEU A 140 -2.16 23.73 4.87
N TYR A 141 -2.76 23.04 3.89
CA TYR A 141 -2.29 23.05 2.50
C TYR A 141 -2.28 24.47 1.93
N GLY A 142 -3.40 25.20 2.07
CA GLY A 142 -3.52 26.57 1.60
C GLY A 142 -2.54 27.53 2.30
N PHE A 143 -2.40 27.40 3.61
CA PHE A 143 -1.47 28.23 4.39
C PHE A 143 -0.01 28.00 3.96
N VAL A 144 0.44 26.74 3.86
CA VAL A 144 1.82 26.40 3.48
C VAL A 144 2.09 26.69 2.01
N SER A 145 1.08 26.61 1.12
CA SER A 145 1.20 27.04 -0.28
C SER A 145 1.06 28.55 -0.49
N SER A 146 0.77 29.31 0.58
CA SER A 146 0.54 30.76 0.57
C SER A 146 -0.55 31.21 -0.43
N ARG A 147 -1.55 30.36 -0.67
CA ARG A 147 -2.67 30.64 -1.57
C ARG A 147 -3.91 29.78 -1.22
N VAL A 148 -5.07 30.24 -1.67
CA VAL A 148 -6.30 29.44 -1.55
C VAL A 148 -6.22 28.25 -2.51
N PRO A 149 -6.52 27.03 -2.05
CA PRO A 149 -6.59 25.86 -2.93
C PRO A 149 -7.66 26.06 -4.03
N SER A 150 -7.34 25.66 -5.25
CA SER A 150 -8.29 25.67 -6.36
C SER A 150 -9.39 24.62 -6.17
N SER A 151 -10.49 24.74 -6.92
CA SER A 151 -11.60 23.76 -6.85
C SER A 151 -11.12 22.33 -7.12
N SER A 152 -10.22 22.13 -8.08
CA SER A 152 -9.65 20.80 -8.37
C SER A 152 -8.77 20.27 -7.23
N GLU A 153 -8.01 21.14 -6.55
CA GLU A 153 -7.23 20.76 -5.37
C GLU A 153 -8.12 20.43 -4.18
N LEU A 154 -9.22 21.16 -3.99
CA LEU A 154 -10.21 20.84 -2.95
C LEU A 154 -10.85 19.47 -3.19
N ILE A 155 -11.15 19.10 -4.43
CA ILE A 155 -11.64 17.75 -4.77
C ILE A 155 -10.58 16.70 -4.44
N CYS A 156 -9.30 16.93 -4.77
CA CYS A 156 -8.21 16.03 -4.43
C CYS A 156 -8.03 15.89 -2.89
N LEU A 157 -8.10 17.00 -2.16
CA LEU A 157 -8.03 17.04 -0.70
C LEU A 157 -9.20 16.28 -0.05
N PHE A 158 -10.41 16.43 -0.60
CA PHE A 158 -11.58 15.69 -0.12
C PHE A 158 -11.44 14.17 -0.37
N ALA A 159 -11.05 13.78 -1.59
CA ALA A 159 -10.83 12.37 -1.94
C ALA A 159 -9.73 11.73 -1.08
N ALA A 160 -8.68 12.47 -0.78
CA ALA A 160 -7.61 12.02 0.10
C ALA A 160 -8.06 11.90 1.58
N ALA A 161 -8.90 12.82 2.07
CA ALA A 161 -9.53 12.71 3.39
C ALA A 161 -10.42 11.46 3.49
N PHE A 162 -11.19 11.18 2.43
CA PHE A 162 -12.01 9.97 2.36
C PHE A 162 -11.16 8.70 2.37
N ALA A 163 -10.05 8.67 1.63
CA ALA A 163 -9.11 7.54 1.63
C ALA A 163 -8.50 7.33 3.03
N GLY A 164 -8.08 8.39 3.71
CA GLY A 164 -7.60 8.34 5.10
C GLY A 164 -8.66 7.79 6.06
N ALA A 165 -9.90 8.26 5.95
CA ALA A 165 -11.02 7.76 6.74
C ALA A 165 -11.34 6.29 6.47
N ALA A 166 -11.25 5.86 5.20
CA ALA A 166 -11.43 4.46 4.83
C ALA A 166 -10.39 3.56 5.50
N ILE A 167 -9.12 3.95 5.48
CA ILE A 167 -8.03 3.22 6.16
C ILE A 167 -8.24 3.22 7.69
N GLU A 168 -8.61 4.36 8.28
CA GLU A 168 -8.90 4.47 9.73
C GLU A 168 -10.05 3.56 10.15
N SER A 169 -11.01 3.35 9.27
CA SER A 169 -12.18 2.51 9.52
C SER A 169 -11.89 1.00 9.49
N LEU A 170 -10.76 0.56 8.93
CA LEU A 170 -10.41 -0.85 8.83
C LEU A 170 -9.94 -1.40 10.19
N PRO A 171 -10.20 -2.70 10.48
CA PRO A 171 -9.60 -3.34 11.63
C PRO A 171 -8.09 -3.50 11.38
N SER A 172 -7.28 -2.81 12.16
CA SER A 172 -5.82 -2.81 12.06
C SER A 172 -5.19 -2.99 13.43
N GLU A 173 -4.08 -3.72 13.50
CA GLU A 173 -3.22 -3.78 14.70
C GLU A 173 -2.27 -2.58 14.80
N LEU A 174 -2.14 -1.80 13.71
CA LEU A 174 -1.33 -0.58 13.68
C LEU A 174 -2.13 0.58 14.28
N ASP A 175 -1.40 1.47 14.96
CA ASP A 175 -1.98 2.67 15.56
C ASP A 175 -2.60 3.59 14.51
N ASP A 176 -3.80 4.10 14.79
CA ASP A 176 -4.59 4.95 13.89
C ASP A 176 -3.88 6.28 13.55
N ASN A 177 -2.85 6.66 14.30
CA ASN A 177 -2.03 7.84 13.99
C ASN A 177 -1.06 7.64 12.80
N VAL A 178 -0.83 6.42 12.31
CA VAL A 178 0.22 6.13 11.33
C VAL A 178 -0.32 6.03 9.92
N LEU A 179 -1.15 5.02 9.65
CA LEU A 179 -1.56 4.72 8.28
C LEU A 179 -2.50 5.77 7.66
N PRO A 180 -3.56 6.24 8.34
CA PRO A 180 -4.53 7.14 7.73
C PRO A 180 -3.92 8.45 7.19
N PRO A 181 -3.08 9.20 7.94
CA PRO A 181 -2.50 10.42 7.43
C PRO A 181 -1.45 10.20 6.33
N LEU A 182 -0.65 9.13 6.41
CA LEU A 182 0.33 8.80 5.38
C LEU A 182 -0.36 8.39 4.07
N VAL A 183 -1.40 7.57 4.14
CA VAL A 183 -2.19 7.18 2.97
C VAL A 183 -2.94 8.39 2.40
N GLY A 184 -3.57 9.21 3.24
CA GLY A 184 -4.20 10.45 2.80
C GLY A 184 -3.23 11.35 2.05
N ALA A 185 -2.04 11.61 2.60
CA ALA A 185 -1.02 12.43 1.95
C ALA A 185 -0.50 11.80 0.63
N ALA A 186 -0.30 10.49 0.61
CA ALA A 186 0.14 9.78 -0.61
C ALA A 186 -0.93 9.84 -1.71
N VAL A 187 -2.21 9.62 -1.37
CA VAL A 187 -3.34 9.75 -2.29
C VAL A 187 -3.44 11.19 -2.81
N LEU A 188 -3.31 12.20 -1.94
CA LEU A 188 -3.30 13.60 -2.35
C LEU A 188 -2.16 13.89 -3.34
N ALA A 189 -0.94 13.47 -3.02
CA ALA A 189 0.21 13.65 -3.91
C ALA A 189 -0.04 13.03 -5.29
N CYS A 190 -0.58 11.81 -5.32
CA CYS A 190 -0.91 11.09 -6.53
C CYS A 190 -1.99 11.84 -7.36
N LEU A 191 -3.09 12.24 -6.72
CA LEU A 191 -4.18 12.97 -7.39
C LEU A 191 -3.71 14.32 -7.95
N LEU A 192 -2.90 15.06 -7.20
CA LEU A 192 -2.33 16.31 -7.68
C LEU A 192 -1.36 16.10 -8.86
N PHE A 193 -0.57 15.02 -8.80
CA PHE A 193 0.37 14.67 -9.87
C PHE A 193 -0.33 14.24 -11.15
N THR A 194 -1.45 13.52 -11.03
CA THR A 194 -2.22 12.99 -12.16
C THR A 194 -3.32 13.95 -12.66
N ARG A 195 -3.50 15.09 -11.99
CA ARG A 195 -4.61 16.03 -12.22
C ARG A 195 -4.84 16.40 -13.69
N ALA A 196 -3.78 16.62 -14.44
CA ALA A 196 -3.87 17.02 -15.84
C ALA A 196 -4.42 15.92 -16.76
N GLY A 197 -4.18 14.66 -16.44
CA GLY A 197 -4.63 13.53 -17.25
C GLY A 197 -6.10 13.15 -17.06
N TRP A 198 -6.79 13.67 -16.05
CA TRP A 198 -8.20 13.32 -15.82
C TRP A 198 -9.14 13.90 -16.86
N SER A 199 -8.81 15.05 -17.48
CA SER A 199 -9.57 15.58 -18.60
C SER A 199 -9.62 14.62 -19.77
N ASP A 200 -8.50 14.00 -20.09
CA ASP A 200 -8.35 13.07 -21.22
C ASP A 200 -9.15 11.77 -21.00
N VAL A 201 -9.26 11.32 -19.73
CA VAL A 201 -10.07 10.15 -19.35
C VAL A 201 -11.56 10.40 -19.54
N LEU A 202 -12.02 11.64 -19.39
CA LEU A 202 -13.43 12.02 -19.56
C LEU A 202 -13.82 12.23 -21.03
N GLU A 203 -12.86 12.21 -21.96
CA GLU A 203 -13.13 12.24 -23.39
C GLU A 203 -14.04 11.06 -23.83
N PRO A 204 -15.00 11.27 -24.72
CA PRO A 204 -15.94 10.21 -25.13
C PRO A 204 -15.25 8.95 -25.67
N GLY A 205 -14.10 9.10 -26.33
CA GLY A 205 -13.29 7.99 -26.85
C GLY A 205 -12.68 7.15 -25.73
N ALA A 206 -12.10 7.78 -24.73
CA ALA A 206 -11.50 7.10 -23.57
C ALA A 206 -12.57 6.43 -22.70
N LEU A 207 -13.72 7.07 -22.48
CA LEU A 207 -14.85 6.47 -21.77
C LEU A 207 -15.37 5.23 -22.48
N ARG A 208 -15.50 5.28 -23.82
CA ARG A 208 -15.89 4.10 -24.63
C ARG A 208 -14.85 3.00 -24.49
N GLY A 209 -13.56 3.29 -24.55
CA GLY A 209 -12.47 2.35 -24.32
C GLY A 209 -12.54 1.71 -22.93
N GLY A 210 -12.81 2.51 -21.89
CA GLY A 210 -13.00 2.04 -20.52
C GLY A 210 -14.21 1.08 -20.37
N LEU A 211 -15.32 1.41 -21.01
CA LEU A 211 -16.51 0.53 -21.03
C LEU A 211 -16.24 -0.80 -21.75
N VAL A 212 -15.49 -0.79 -22.85
CA VAL A 212 -15.05 -2.01 -23.53
C VAL A 212 -14.14 -2.84 -22.64
N ALA A 213 -13.16 -2.21 -21.98
CA ALA A 213 -12.29 -2.88 -21.03
C ALA A 213 -13.08 -3.51 -19.87
N LEU A 214 -14.08 -2.82 -19.34
CA LEU A 214 -14.98 -3.35 -18.31
C LEU A 214 -15.77 -4.56 -18.83
N GLY A 215 -16.35 -4.47 -20.01
CA GLY A 215 -17.10 -5.57 -20.63
C GLY A 215 -16.24 -6.82 -20.82
N ILE A 216 -15.00 -6.66 -21.30
CA ILE A 216 -14.03 -7.76 -21.44
C ILE A 216 -13.76 -8.40 -20.07
N ASN A 217 -13.45 -7.61 -19.05
CA ASN A 217 -13.10 -8.13 -17.74
C ASN A 217 -14.29 -8.74 -16.99
N VAL A 218 -15.50 -8.24 -17.18
CA VAL A 218 -16.72 -8.87 -16.65
C VAL A 218 -16.94 -10.23 -17.31
N ALA A 219 -16.81 -10.34 -18.63
CA ALA A 219 -16.94 -11.62 -19.34
C ALA A 219 -15.89 -12.64 -18.89
N VAL A 220 -14.63 -12.21 -18.80
CA VAL A 220 -13.52 -13.02 -18.28
C VAL A 220 -13.77 -13.50 -16.85
N SER A 221 -14.15 -12.59 -15.97
CA SER A 221 -14.39 -12.90 -14.55
C SER A 221 -15.57 -13.83 -14.36
N THR A 222 -16.63 -13.64 -15.12
CA THR A 222 -17.80 -14.55 -15.14
C THR A 222 -17.39 -15.96 -15.60
N THR A 223 -16.61 -16.05 -16.67
CA THR A 223 -16.07 -17.32 -17.17
C THR A 223 -15.15 -17.98 -16.13
N ALA A 224 -14.30 -17.22 -15.47
CA ALA A 224 -13.40 -17.75 -14.43
C ALA A 224 -14.18 -18.29 -13.22
N VAL A 225 -15.31 -17.68 -12.84
CA VAL A 225 -16.21 -18.21 -11.81
C VAL A 225 -16.89 -19.48 -12.28
N ALA A 226 -17.43 -19.50 -13.50
CA ALA A 226 -18.09 -20.67 -14.08
C ALA A 226 -17.14 -21.89 -14.16
N LEU A 227 -15.88 -21.65 -14.51
CA LEU A 227 -14.82 -22.66 -14.53
C LEU A 227 -14.23 -22.97 -13.13
N ARG A 228 -14.76 -22.38 -12.06
CA ARG A 228 -14.30 -22.54 -10.68
C ARG A 228 -12.81 -22.24 -10.48
N LEU A 229 -12.26 -21.28 -11.22
CA LEU A 229 -10.87 -20.83 -11.10
C LEU A 229 -10.68 -19.82 -9.97
N VAL A 230 -11.72 -19.00 -9.71
CA VAL A 230 -11.72 -17.94 -8.70
C VAL A 230 -13.01 -17.94 -7.88
N ARG A 231 -12.98 -17.33 -6.69
CA ARG A 231 -14.20 -17.06 -5.89
C ARG A 231 -14.95 -15.86 -6.48
N PRO A 232 -16.26 -15.71 -6.29
CA PRO A 232 -17.02 -14.54 -6.78
C PRO A 232 -16.43 -13.20 -6.30
N SER A 233 -15.96 -13.14 -5.06
CA SER A 233 -15.30 -11.94 -4.52
C SER A 233 -13.99 -11.60 -5.24
N GLY A 234 -13.18 -12.61 -5.56
CA GLY A 234 -11.96 -12.45 -6.36
C GLY A 234 -12.25 -12.07 -7.81
N ALA A 235 -13.33 -12.60 -8.39
CA ALA A 235 -13.78 -12.26 -9.74
C ALA A 235 -14.22 -10.79 -9.84
N LEU A 236 -15.01 -10.30 -8.87
CA LEU A 236 -15.44 -8.91 -8.85
C LEU A 236 -14.24 -7.95 -8.79
N LEU A 237 -13.32 -8.19 -7.86
CA LEU A 237 -12.13 -7.34 -7.72
C LEU A 237 -11.19 -7.50 -8.91
N GLY A 238 -11.05 -8.72 -9.44
CA GLY A 238 -10.28 -8.99 -10.67
C GLY A 238 -10.86 -8.27 -11.88
N ALA A 239 -12.20 -8.18 -12.01
CA ALA A 239 -12.84 -7.40 -13.06
C ALA A 239 -12.51 -5.91 -12.93
N LEU A 240 -12.58 -5.34 -11.73
CA LEU A 240 -12.29 -3.93 -11.50
C LEU A 240 -10.81 -3.61 -11.77
N LEU A 241 -9.87 -4.35 -11.13
CA LEU A 241 -8.45 -4.10 -11.29
C LEU A 241 -7.95 -4.43 -12.70
N GLY A 242 -8.46 -5.50 -13.32
CA GLY A 242 -8.18 -5.87 -14.71
C GLY A 242 -8.64 -4.79 -15.69
N THR A 243 -9.80 -4.16 -15.42
CA THR A 243 -10.29 -3.02 -16.22
C THR A 243 -9.33 -1.85 -16.13
N VAL A 244 -8.85 -1.51 -14.94
CA VAL A 244 -7.85 -0.45 -14.75
C VAL A 244 -6.57 -0.77 -15.51
N VAL A 245 -6.05 -2.00 -15.39
CA VAL A 245 -4.82 -2.42 -16.08
C VAL A 245 -4.99 -2.34 -17.60
N LEU A 246 -6.13 -2.77 -18.16
CA LEU A 246 -6.37 -2.72 -19.60
C LEU A 246 -6.58 -1.29 -20.10
N ALA A 247 -7.41 -0.51 -19.42
CA ALA A 247 -7.79 0.84 -19.87
C ALA A 247 -6.62 1.83 -19.79
N PHE A 248 -5.79 1.75 -18.74
CA PHE A 248 -4.72 2.72 -18.47
C PHE A 248 -3.32 2.17 -18.76
N GLY A 249 -3.09 0.89 -18.58
CA GLY A 249 -1.81 0.23 -18.85
C GLY A 249 -1.67 -0.26 -20.29
N GLY A 250 -2.80 -0.46 -20.97
CA GLY A 250 -2.86 -0.96 -22.35
C GLY A 250 -2.74 -2.49 -22.47
N ALA A 251 -2.93 -2.98 -23.69
CA ALA A 251 -2.94 -4.42 -24.00
C ALA A 251 -1.63 -5.15 -23.61
N PRO A 252 -0.41 -4.59 -23.81
CA PRO A 252 0.82 -5.26 -23.41
C PRO A 252 0.92 -5.53 -21.90
N LEU A 253 0.53 -4.57 -21.07
CA LEU A 253 0.51 -4.77 -19.61
C LEU A 253 -0.62 -5.74 -19.19
N TYR A 254 -1.76 -5.68 -19.86
CA TYR A 254 -2.85 -6.62 -19.63
C TYR A 254 -2.46 -8.05 -19.99
N LEU A 255 -1.66 -8.26 -21.05
CA LEU A 255 -1.07 -9.58 -21.35
C LEU A 255 -0.14 -10.06 -20.23
N SER A 256 0.65 -9.18 -19.63
CA SER A 256 1.47 -9.52 -18.46
C SER A 256 0.61 -9.97 -17.26
N LEU A 257 -0.55 -9.35 -17.05
CA LEU A 257 -1.53 -9.80 -16.04
C LEU A 257 -2.07 -11.22 -16.37
N TRP A 258 -2.30 -11.55 -17.64
CA TRP A 258 -2.68 -12.88 -18.05
C TRP A 258 -1.58 -13.92 -17.85
N VAL A 259 -0.33 -13.58 -18.13
CA VAL A 259 0.83 -14.45 -17.86
C VAL A 259 0.90 -14.73 -16.34
N PHE A 260 0.75 -13.70 -15.50
CA PHE A 260 0.69 -13.87 -14.04
C PHE A 260 -0.46 -14.81 -13.62
N PHE A 261 -1.68 -14.56 -14.10
CA PHE A 261 -2.84 -15.34 -13.71
C PHE A 261 -2.74 -16.80 -14.20
N GLY A 262 -2.32 -17.01 -15.43
CA GLY A 262 -2.22 -18.34 -16.04
C GLY A 262 -1.12 -19.17 -15.39
N ALA A 263 0.11 -18.65 -15.35
CA ALA A 263 1.24 -19.37 -14.78
C ALA A 263 1.07 -19.60 -13.27
N GLY A 264 0.55 -18.60 -12.53
CA GLY A 264 0.22 -18.76 -11.11
C GLY A 264 -0.84 -19.83 -10.85
N THR A 265 -1.90 -19.89 -11.69
CA THR A 265 -2.94 -20.93 -11.58
C THR A 265 -2.39 -22.33 -11.87
N LEU A 266 -1.52 -22.44 -12.88
CA LEU A 266 -0.84 -23.71 -13.20
C LEU A 266 0.06 -24.17 -12.06
N ALA A 267 0.86 -23.25 -11.49
CA ALA A 267 1.73 -23.57 -10.35
C ALA A 267 0.94 -24.02 -9.11
N THR A 268 -0.17 -23.35 -8.80
CA THR A 268 -1.03 -23.73 -7.66
C THR A 268 -1.60 -25.16 -7.83
N ARG A 269 -1.89 -25.57 -9.05
CA ARG A 269 -2.40 -26.92 -9.36
C ARG A 269 -1.29 -27.98 -9.44
N PHE A 270 -0.06 -27.56 -9.66
CA PHE A 270 1.08 -28.46 -9.81
C PHE A 270 1.32 -29.26 -8.53
N HIS A 271 1.39 -30.61 -8.64
CA HIS A 271 1.63 -31.56 -7.55
C HIS A 271 0.80 -31.33 -6.28
N ARG A 272 -0.47 -30.96 -6.45
CA ARG A 272 -1.39 -30.60 -5.36
C ARG A 272 -1.48 -31.67 -4.25
N ALA A 273 -1.55 -32.96 -4.61
CA ALA A 273 -1.63 -34.05 -3.65
C ALA A 273 -0.48 -34.03 -2.63
N ARG A 274 0.72 -33.64 -3.05
CA ARG A 274 1.87 -33.49 -2.14
C ARG A 274 1.71 -32.29 -1.20
N LYS A 275 1.22 -31.16 -1.71
CA LYS A 275 0.96 -29.97 -0.90
C LYS A 275 -0.13 -30.22 0.14
N GLU A 276 -1.14 -31.03 -0.20
CA GLU A 276 -2.16 -31.51 0.74
C GLU A 276 -1.54 -32.37 1.84
N ALA A 277 -0.60 -33.27 1.50
CA ALA A 277 0.08 -34.13 2.45
C ALA A 277 0.94 -33.37 3.47
N ILE A 278 1.47 -32.19 3.13
CA ILE A 278 2.24 -31.33 4.05
C ILE A 278 1.39 -30.21 4.69
N GLY A 279 0.05 -30.23 4.49
CA GLY A 279 -0.87 -29.26 5.07
C GLY A 279 -0.70 -27.82 4.53
N LYS A 280 -0.13 -27.66 3.32
CA LYS A 280 0.14 -26.35 2.68
C LYS A 280 -0.63 -26.13 1.37
N ALA A 281 -1.58 -27.03 1.02
CA ALA A 281 -2.45 -26.78 -0.11
C ALA A 281 -3.38 -25.57 0.17
N GLU A 282 -3.50 -24.69 -0.81
CA GLU A 282 -4.44 -23.57 -0.70
C GLU A 282 -5.88 -24.06 -0.50
N GLU A 283 -6.60 -23.36 0.39
CA GLU A 283 -8.01 -23.64 0.68
C GLU A 283 -8.88 -23.62 -0.58
N GLU A 284 -10.01 -24.30 -0.51
CA GLU A 284 -11.00 -24.38 -1.59
C GLU A 284 -10.41 -24.68 -2.98
N SER A 285 -9.46 -25.57 -3.06
CA SER A 285 -8.84 -25.96 -4.35
C SER A 285 -8.01 -24.87 -5.01
N GLY A 286 -7.46 -23.92 -4.24
CA GLY A 286 -6.64 -22.81 -4.75
C GLY A 286 -7.45 -21.72 -5.46
N ARG A 287 -8.74 -21.60 -5.17
CA ARG A 287 -9.59 -20.54 -5.74
C ARG A 287 -9.28 -19.20 -5.07
N ARG A 288 -8.75 -18.27 -5.85
CA ARG A 288 -8.34 -16.96 -5.36
C ARG A 288 -9.53 -16.08 -4.96
N GLY A 289 -9.51 -15.57 -3.72
CA GLY A 289 -10.47 -14.59 -3.22
C GLY A 289 -10.02 -13.15 -3.38
N ALA A 290 -10.87 -12.19 -2.95
CA ALA A 290 -10.59 -10.76 -3.05
C ALA A 290 -9.27 -10.34 -2.39
N ALA A 291 -8.97 -10.86 -1.20
CA ALA A 291 -7.73 -10.50 -0.48
C ALA A 291 -6.46 -10.91 -1.26
N ASN A 292 -6.48 -12.09 -1.91
CA ASN A 292 -5.37 -12.52 -2.75
C ASN A 292 -5.22 -11.63 -4.00
N VAL A 293 -6.33 -11.31 -4.67
CA VAL A 293 -6.32 -10.42 -5.85
C VAL A 293 -5.83 -9.03 -5.46
N LEU A 294 -6.31 -8.47 -4.34
CA LEU A 294 -5.88 -7.17 -3.84
C LEU A 294 -4.37 -7.17 -3.56
N ALA A 295 -3.88 -8.15 -2.82
CA ALA A 295 -2.47 -8.23 -2.44
C ALA A 295 -1.51 -8.29 -3.64
N ASN A 296 -1.90 -9.03 -4.70
CA ASN A 296 -0.99 -9.31 -5.82
C ASN A 296 -1.15 -8.38 -7.03
N VAL A 297 -2.32 -7.72 -7.19
CA VAL A 297 -2.63 -6.96 -8.42
C VAL A 297 -2.82 -5.47 -8.16
N SER A 298 -3.15 -5.04 -6.94
CA SER A 298 -3.47 -3.64 -6.67
C SER A 298 -2.32 -2.66 -6.97
N VAL A 299 -1.08 -3.03 -6.67
CA VAL A 299 0.10 -2.21 -6.97
C VAL A 299 0.27 -2.04 -8.48
N ALA A 300 0.14 -3.12 -9.24
CA ALA A 300 0.21 -3.06 -10.70
C ALA A 300 -0.92 -2.22 -11.31
N ALA A 301 -2.15 -2.39 -10.81
CA ALA A 301 -3.29 -1.59 -11.25
C ALA A 301 -3.14 -0.10 -10.90
N PHE A 302 -2.63 0.21 -9.71
CA PHE A 302 -2.31 1.60 -9.32
C PHE A 302 -1.24 2.21 -10.24
N CYS A 303 -0.15 1.49 -10.49
CA CYS A 303 0.88 1.95 -11.41
C CYS A 303 0.33 2.11 -12.84
N ALA A 304 -0.53 1.20 -13.31
CA ALA A 304 -1.19 1.31 -14.62
C ALA A 304 -2.07 2.56 -14.70
N LEU A 305 -2.88 2.83 -13.67
CA LEU A 305 -3.70 4.03 -13.57
C LEU A 305 -2.85 5.30 -13.70
N VAL A 306 -1.78 5.39 -12.92
CA VAL A 306 -0.87 6.55 -12.97
C VAL A 306 -0.21 6.66 -14.35
N ALA A 307 0.21 5.53 -14.95
CA ALA A 307 0.82 5.49 -16.27
C ALA A 307 -0.09 6.08 -17.38
N GLY A 308 -1.39 5.85 -17.29
CA GLY A 308 -2.36 6.41 -18.23
C GLY A 308 -2.71 7.88 -18.00
N LEU A 309 -2.41 8.40 -16.81
CA LEU A 309 -2.76 9.77 -16.40
C LEU A 309 -1.60 10.78 -16.52
N VAL A 310 -0.37 10.31 -16.79
CA VAL A 310 0.81 11.18 -16.87
C VAL A 310 1.55 11.02 -18.19
N PRO A 311 2.12 12.10 -18.76
CA PRO A 311 2.85 12.04 -20.03
C PRO A 311 4.05 11.09 -20.01
N SER A 312 4.75 10.98 -18.85
CA SER A 312 5.91 10.10 -18.66
C SER A 312 5.52 8.74 -18.05
N GLY A 313 4.43 8.15 -18.53
CA GLY A 313 3.84 6.92 -17.96
C GLY A 313 4.72 5.67 -18.04
N ASP A 314 5.79 5.66 -18.86
CA ASP A 314 6.62 4.47 -19.06
C ASP A 314 7.30 3.97 -17.79
N VAL A 315 7.69 4.87 -16.88
CA VAL A 315 8.26 4.50 -15.57
C VAL A 315 7.23 3.71 -14.75
N PHE A 316 5.97 4.11 -14.81
CA PHE A 316 4.89 3.44 -14.10
C PHE A 316 4.45 2.15 -14.79
N ARG A 317 4.54 2.05 -16.13
CA ARG A 317 4.35 0.77 -16.84
C ARG A 317 5.42 -0.24 -16.47
N LEU A 318 6.70 0.20 -16.37
CA LEU A 318 7.80 -0.61 -15.85
C LEU A 318 7.54 -1.09 -14.44
N ALA A 319 7.12 -0.20 -13.53
CA ALA A 319 6.78 -0.52 -12.15
C ALA A 319 5.61 -1.52 -12.06
N ALA A 320 4.57 -1.35 -12.88
CA ALA A 320 3.44 -2.27 -12.95
C ALA A 320 3.86 -3.68 -13.41
N ALA A 321 4.69 -3.77 -14.44
CA ALA A 321 5.23 -5.04 -14.90
C ALA A 321 6.10 -5.71 -13.83
N ALA A 322 6.90 -4.94 -13.10
CA ALA A 322 7.70 -5.45 -11.99
C ALA A 322 6.86 -5.96 -10.82
N ALA A 323 5.77 -5.27 -10.46
CA ALA A 323 4.83 -5.75 -9.45
C ALA A 323 4.24 -7.12 -9.83
N LEU A 324 3.79 -7.28 -11.09
CA LEU A 324 3.26 -8.55 -11.58
C LEU A 324 4.33 -9.65 -11.64
N ALA A 325 5.56 -9.31 -12.06
CA ALA A 325 6.68 -10.26 -12.09
C ALA A 325 7.07 -10.72 -10.67
N THR A 326 7.05 -9.81 -9.70
CA THR A 326 7.31 -10.13 -8.29
C THR A 326 6.24 -11.07 -7.73
N ALA A 327 4.96 -10.74 -7.94
CA ALA A 327 3.85 -11.60 -7.53
C ALA A 327 3.93 -12.99 -8.20
N LEU A 328 4.35 -13.05 -9.47
CA LEU A 328 4.50 -14.31 -10.19
C LEU A 328 5.69 -15.12 -9.65
N MET A 329 6.83 -14.48 -9.44
CA MET A 329 8.03 -15.11 -8.91
C MET A 329 7.77 -15.72 -7.54
N ASP A 330 7.11 -14.99 -6.65
CA ASP A 330 6.74 -15.45 -5.34
C ASP A 330 5.74 -16.62 -5.42
N THR A 331 4.64 -16.47 -6.14
CA THR A 331 3.62 -17.52 -6.27
C THR A 331 4.23 -18.81 -6.84
N VAL A 332 4.96 -18.73 -7.96
CA VAL A 332 5.55 -19.92 -8.59
C VAL A 332 6.65 -20.50 -7.72
N GLY A 333 7.47 -19.65 -7.11
CA GLY A 333 8.56 -20.06 -6.22
C GLY A 333 8.04 -20.84 -5.01
N THR A 334 7.02 -20.33 -4.35
CA THR A 334 6.38 -20.96 -3.19
C THR A 334 5.70 -22.28 -3.59
N GLU A 335 4.90 -22.28 -4.64
CA GLU A 335 4.12 -23.44 -5.07
C GLU A 335 5.00 -24.59 -5.57
N VAL A 336 6.03 -24.29 -6.36
CA VAL A 336 6.98 -25.28 -6.86
C VAL A 336 7.93 -25.74 -5.74
N GLY A 337 8.36 -24.82 -4.89
CA GLY A 337 9.23 -25.14 -3.74
C GLY A 337 8.57 -26.11 -2.76
N GLN A 338 7.27 -26.00 -2.55
CA GLN A 338 6.47 -26.94 -1.74
C GLN A 338 6.18 -28.26 -2.47
N ALA A 339 6.03 -28.21 -3.79
CA ALA A 339 5.71 -29.37 -4.62
C ALA A 339 6.91 -30.30 -4.84
N ILE A 340 8.13 -29.78 -4.91
CA ILE A 340 9.36 -30.53 -5.18
C ILE A 340 10.15 -30.72 -3.87
N ALA A 341 10.66 -31.95 -3.65
CA ALA A 341 11.55 -32.22 -2.51
C ALA A 341 12.93 -31.57 -2.74
N SER A 342 13.06 -30.32 -2.30
CA SER A 342 14.29 -29.56 -2.41
C SER A 342 14.71 -29.06 -1.03
N PRO A 343 16.01 -28.99 -0.72
CA PRO A 343 16.47 -28.40 0.54
C PRO A 343 15.91 -26.98 0.70
N THR A 344 15.36 -26.73 1.89
CA THR A 344 14.79 -25.42 2.25
C THR A 344 15.61 -24.79 3.36
N ALA A 345 15.78 -23.49 3.29
CA ALA A 345 16.54 -22.72 4.27
C ALA A 345 15.90 -21.35 4.53
N LEU A 346 16.14 -20.80 5.71
CA LEU A 346 15.76 -19.43 6.08
C LEU A 346 16.88 -18.44 5.72
N LEU A 347 16.50 -17.28 5.17
CA LEU A 347 17.43 -16.18 4.96
C LEU A 347 17.56 -15.33 6.25
N PRO A 348 18.74 -14.68 6.49
CA PRO A 348 19.98 -14.70 5.69
C PRO A 348 20.95 -15.81 6.11
N ASP A 349 20.72 -16.49 7.23
CA ASP A 349 21.67 -17.44 7.86
C ASP A 349 21.68 -18.83 7.19
N LEU A 350 20.85 -19.04 6.17
CA LEU A 350 20.73 -20.31 5.42
C LEU A 350 20.47 -21.54 6.30
N ARG A 351 19.88 -21.34 7.47
CA ARG A 351 19.52 -22.43 8.36
C ARG A 351 18.49 -23.34 7.72
N ARG A 352 18.81 -24.63 7.61
CA ARG A 352 17.89 -25.65 7.06
C ARG A 352 16.64 -25.78 7.91
N VAL A 353 15.49 -25.82 7.24
CA VAL A 353 14.17 -25.97 7.86
C VAL A 353 13.29 -26.93 7.06
N SER A 354 12.18 -27.35 7.65
CA SER A 354 11.21 -28.20 6.95
C SER A 354 10.53 -27.45 5.80
N PRO A 355 10.22 -28.11 4.68
CA PRO A 355 9.41 -27.55 3.61
C PRO A 355 8.09 -26.98 4.14
N GLY A 356 7.69 -25.81 3.66
CA GLY A 356 6.49 -25.12 4.13
C GLY A 356 6.69 -24.24 5.38
N THR A 357 7.93 -24.11 5.91
CA THR A 357 8.23 -23.10 6.95
C THR A 357 8.10 -21.70 6.38
N ASP A 358 7.41 -20.79 7.11
CA ASP A 358 7.19 -19.42 6.66
C ASP A 358 8.51 -18.65 6.50
N GLY A 359 8.67 -17.96 5.37
CA GLY A 359 9.88 -17.25 5.00
C GLY A 359 11.04 -18.14 4.53
N ALA A 360 10.82 -19.46 4.37
CA ALA A 360 11.83 -20.38 3.86
C ALA A 360 11.90 -20.35 2.32
N VAL A 361 13.11 -20.37 1.78
CA VAL A 361 13.40 -20.46 0.35
C VAL A 361 13.96 -21.83 -0.01
N SER A 362 13.71 -22.29 -1.24
CA SER A 362 14.30 -23.53 -1.77
C SER A 362 14.91 -23.30 -3.14
N VAL A 363 15.94 -24.06 -3.50
CA VAL A 363 16.62 -23.94 -4.79
C VAL A 363 15.62 -24.15 -5.94
N ALA A 364 14.80 -25.22 -5.87
CA ALA A 364 13.80 -25.51 -6.89
C ALA A 364 12.76 -24.38 -7.02
N GLY A 365 12.26 -23.86 -5.90
CA GLY A 365 11.34 -22.74 -5.88
C GLY A 365 11.93 -21.47 -6.44
N THR A 366 13.15 -21.10 -6.02
CA THR A 366 13.83 -19.90 -6.49
C THR A 366 14.09 -19.97 -8.01
N LEU A 367 14.55 -21.09 -8.54
CA LEU A 367 14.77 -21.24 -9.98
C LEU A 367 13.46 -21.21 -10.77
N ALA A 368 12.41 -21.86 -10.28
CA ALA A 368 11.10 -21.83 -10.92
C ALA A 368 10.47 -20.42 -10.92
N GLY A 369 10.56 -19.70 -9.79
CA GLY A 369 10.11 -18.32 -9.68
C GLY A 369 10.90 -17.38 -10.60
N LEU A 370 12.22 -17.51 -10.64
CA LEU A 370 13.07 -16.73 -11.53
C LEU A 370 12.72 -16.98 -13.00
N ALA A 371 12.52 -18.24 -13.40
CA ALA A 371 12.09 -18.58 -14.75
C ALA A 371 10.74 -17.95 -15.09
N ALA A 372 9.77 -17.99 -14.17
CA ALA A 372 8.46 -17.41 -14.36
C ALA A 372 8.50 -15.87 -14.49
N ALA A 373 9.27 -15.18 -13.65
CA ALA A 373 9.51 -13.75 -13.79
C ALA A 373 10.19 -13.39 -15.10
N SER A 374 11.17 -14.21 -15.53
CA SER A 374 11.86 -14.03 -16.82
C SER A 374 10.92 -14.21 -18.01
N VAL A 375 10.00 -15.17 -17.96
CA VAL A 375 8.96 -15.34 -18.99
C VAL A 375 8.06 -14.12 -19.08
N LEU A 376 7.59 -13.57 -17.94
CA LEU A 376 6.80 -12.35 -17.92
C LEU A 376 7.59 -11.15 -18.50
N ALA A 377 8.84 -10.98 -18.10
CA ALA A 377 9.70 -9.92 -18.60
C ALA A 377 9.99 -10.05 -20.12
N ALA A 378 10.19 -11.28 -20.61
CA ALA A 378 10.34 -11.57 -22.03
C ALA A 378 9.06 -11.28 -22.82
N ALA A 379 7.88 -11.63 -22.30
CA ALA A 379 6.60 -11.26 -22.89
C ALA A 379 6.42 -9.73 -22.95
N GLY A 380 6.81 -9.01 -21.89
CA GLY A 380 6.82 -7.54 -21.86
C GLY A 380 7.78 -6.94 -22.89
N PHE A 381 8.95 -7.53 -23.09
CA PHE A 381 9.90 -7.12 -24.13
C PHE A 381 9.35 -7.39 -25.54
N ALA A 382 8.81 -8.57 -25.79
CA ALA A 382 8.24 -8.96 -27.08
C ALA A 382 7.04 -8.10 -27.49
N THR A 383 6.28 -7.58 -26.52
CA THR A 383 5.13 -6.68 -26.76
C THR A 383 5.49 -5.20 -26.72
N THR A 384 6.78 -4.86 -26.71
CA THR A 384 7.29 -3.48 -26.62
C THR A 384 6.86 -2.70 -25.36
N LEU A 385 6.30 -3.39 -24.35
CA LEU A 385 6.04 -2.82 -23.03
C LEU A 385 7.33 -2.44 -22.32
N LEU A 386 8.36 -3.27 -22.49
CA LEU A 386 9.66 -3.13 -21.85
C LEU A 386 10.78 -2.99 -22.88
N THR A 387 11.78 -2.18 -22.57
CA THR A 387 13.08 -2.25 -23.24
C THR A 387 13.87 -3.47 -22.74
N ALA A 388 14.95 -3.87 -23.41
CA ALA A 388 15.81 -4.95 -22.94
C ALA A 388 16.34 -4.70 -21.51
N LEU A 389 16.83 -3.49 -21.23
CA LEU A 389 17.25 -3.09 -19.87
C LEU A 389 16.08 -3.06 -18.88
N GLY A 390 14.90 -2.66 -19.36
CA GLY A 390 13.66 -2.72 -18.55
C GLY A 390 13.29 -4.14 -18.15
N ALA A 391 13.41 -5.10 -19.06
CA ALA A 391 13.16 -6.51 -18.79
C ALA A 391 14.13 -7.08 -17.73
N VAL A 392 15.41 -6.76 -17.83
CA VAL A 392 16.41 -7.13 -16.81
C VAL A 392 16.08 -6.48 -15.46
N ALA A 393 15.75 -5.18 -15.45
CA ALA A 393 15.39 -4.45 -14.25
C ALA A 393 14.15 -5.05 -13.55
N VAL A 394 13.15 -5.50 -14.32
CA VAL A 394 11.96 -6.19 -13.81
C VAL A 394 12.31 -7.49 -13.10
N VAL A 395 13.17 -8.31 -13.68
CA VAL A 395 13.62 -9.58 -13.05
C VAL A 395 14.41 -9.32 -11.78
N LEU A 396 15.34 -8.36 -11.78
CA LEU A 396 16.11 -7.98 -10.58
C LEU A 396 15.20 -7.43 -9.48
N ALA A 397 14.20 -6.64 -9.84
CA ALA A 397 13.23 -6.11 -8.90
C ALA A 397 12.34 -7.22 -8.30
N ALA A 398 11.95 -8.21 -9.10
CA ALA A 398 11.21 -9.37 -8.61
C ALA A 398 12.05 -10.19 -7.60
N CYS A 399 13.34 -10.38 -7.89
CA CYS A 399 14.27 -11.04 -6.95
C CYS A 399 14.36 -10.27 -5.62
N LEU A 400 14.49 -8.94 -5.67
CA LEU A 400 14.54 -8.11 -4.46
C LEU A 400 13.24 -8.21 -3.64
N GLY A 401 12.08 -8.13 -4.29
CA GLY A 401 10.77 -8.22 -3.64
C GLY A 401 10.58 -9.56 -2.92
N THR A 402 10.90 -10.68 -3.58
CA THR A 402 10.78 -12.01 -2.98
C THR A 402 11.79 -12.28 -1.86
N VAL A 403 13.00 -11.73 -1.94
CA VAL A 403 13.97 -11.78 -0.84
C VAL A 403 13.45 -10.99 0.36
N LEU A 404 12.92 -9.78 0.14
CA LEU A 404 12.34 -8.97 1.20
C LEU A 404 11.16 -9.67 1.89
N GLU A 405 10.28 -10.29 1.12
CA GLU A 405 9.18 -11.09 1.64
C GLU A 405 9.66 -12.24 2.53
N SER A 406 10.64 -13.03 2.06
CA SER A 406 11.23 -14.13 2.83
C SER A 406 11.82 -13.64 4.16
N LEU A 407 12.47 -12.46 4.16
CA LEU A 407 13.01 -11.87 5.39
C LEU A 407 11.92 -11.39 6.35
N LEU A 408 10.88 -10.74 5.85
CA LEU A 408 9.76 -10.23 6.64
C LEU A 408 8.84 -11.35 7.16
N GLY A 409 8.68 -12.43 6.37
CA GLY A 409 7.88 -13.60 6.73
C GLY A 409 8.62 -14.62 7.59
N ARG A 410 9.90 -14.40 7.90
CA ARG A 410 10.78 -15.36 8.57
C ARG A 410 10.21 -15.86 9.91
N ALA A 411 10.02 -17.16 10.02
CA ALA A 411 9.56 -17.80 11.23
C ALA A 411 10.55 -17.57 12.41
N GLY A 412 10.00 -17.18 13.56
CA GLY A 412 10.76 -16.91 14.78
C GLY A 412 11.45 -15.54 14.83
N ALA A 413 11.30 -14.66 13.82
CA ALA A 413 11.81 -13.31 13.89
C ALA A 413 10.85 -12.39 14.68
N PRO A 414 11.37 -11.47 15.53
CA PRO A 414 10.53 -10.56 16.31
C PRO A 414 9.75 -9.53 15.45
N TRP A 415 10.22 -9.28 14.21
CA TRP A 415 9.58 -8.39 13.24
C TRP A 415 8.71 -9.14 12.23
N ARG A 416 8.39 -10.42 12.46
CA ARG A 416 7.66 -11.24 11.49
C ARG A 416 6.29 -10.66 11.17
N VAL A 417 6.03 -10.49 9.88
CA VAL A 417 4.69 -10.25 9.35
C VAL A 417 4.01 -11.59 9.13
N SER A 418 2.97 -11.89 9.90
CA SER A 418 2.30 -13.20 9.86
C SER A 418 1.21 -13.29 8.78
N ASN A 419 0.71 -12.17 8.29
CA ASN A 419 -0.34 -12.15 7.28
C ASN A 419 0.25 -12.24 5.88
N GLY A 420 0.04 -13.35 5.18
CA GLY A 420 0.56 -13.60 3.84
C GLY A 420 0.06 -12.60 2.79
N HIS A 421 -1.16 -12.07 2.91
CA HIS A 421 -1.64 -11.03 1.97
C HIS A 421 -0.91 -9.70 2.16
N VAL A 422 -0.57 -9.34 3.39
CA VAL A 422 0.25 -8.16 3.67
C VAL A 422 1.67 -8.35 3.12
N LEU A 423 2.26 -9.53 3.28
CA LEU A 423 3.56 -9.86 2.70
C LEU A 423 3.55 -9.73 1.18
N ASN A 424 2.54 -10.31 0.50
CA ASN A 424 2.41 -10.22 -0.95
C ASN A 424 2.21 -8.78 -1.44
N PHE A 425 1.48 -7.95 -0.69
CA PHE A 425 1.36 -6.53 -1.02
C PHE A 425 2.70 -5.80 -0.88
N ILE A 426 3.43 -6.05 0.21
CA ILE A 426 4.75 -5.43 0.45
C ILE A 426 5.77 -5.86 -0.61
N ASN A 427 5.80 -7.15 -0.98
CA ASN A 427 6.75 -7.63 -2.00
C ASN A 427 6.48 -7.02 -3.37
N THR A 428 5.20 -6.94 -3.80
CA THR A 428 4.81 -6.32 -5.07
C THR A 428 5.13 -4.82 -5.10
N LEU A 429 4.93 -4.12 -3.97
CA LEU A 429 5.29 -2.71 -3.82
C LEU A 429 6.80 -2.51 -3.88
N ALA A 430 7.58 -3.37 -3.22
CA ALA A 430 9.04 -3.32 -3.26
C ALA A 430 9.58 -3.55 -4.68
N GLY A 431 9.04 -4.54 -5.40
CA GLY A 431 9.38 -4.79 -6.80
C GLY A 431 9.06 -3.60 -7.71
N ALA A 432 7.86 -3.04 -7.58
CA ALA A 432 7.45 -1.86 -8.34
C ALA A 432 8.37 -0.65 -8.10
N ALA A 433 8.74 -0.41 -6.85
CA ALA A 433 9.60 0.72 -6.47
C ALA A 433 11.06 0.52 -6.92
N ALA A 434 11.56 -0.72 -6.91
CA ALA A 434 12.94 -1.04 -7.25
C ALA A 434 13.23 -1.01 -8.76
N ALA A 435 12.26 -1.38 -9.60
CA ALA A 435 12.50 -1.51 -11.04
C ALA A 435 12.97 -0.22 -11.74
N PRO A 436 12.41 0.96 -11.47
CA PRO A 436 12.93 2.21 -12.02
C PRO A 436 14.37 2.51 -11.59
N ALA A 437 14.71 2.21 -10.33
CA ALA A 437 16.07 2.40 -9.84
C ALA A 437 17.07 1.43 -10.52
N PHE A 438 16.73 0.16 -10.65
CA PHE A 438 17.57 -0.79 -11.39
C PHE A 438 17.74 -0.40 -12.85
N ARG A 439 16.66 0.05 -13.52
CA ARG A 439 16.77 0.54 -14.90
C ARG A 439 17.72 1.73 -15.03
N ALA A 440 17.65 2.67 -14.08
CA ALA A 440 18.54 3.83 -14.06
C ALA A 440 20.01 3.41 -13.85
N ILE A 441 20.28 2.48 -12.93
CA ILE A 441 21.62 1.96 -12.67
C ILE A 441 22.18 1.24 -13.89
N LEU A 442 21.38 0.39 -14.54
CA LEU A 442 21.79 -0.38 -15.71
C LEU A 442 21.99 0.48 -16.97
N GLY A 443 21.21 1.55 -17.10
CA GLY A 443 21.27 2.46 -18.26
C GLY A 443 22.40 3.49 -18.18
N GLY A 444 23.12 3.57 -17.08
CA GLY A 444 23.99 4.70 -16.76
C GLY A 444 23.18 5.97 -16.44
N ALA A 445 23.72 6.89 -15.67
CA ALA A 445 23.17 8.24 -15.58
C ALA A 445 23.45 8.93 -16.95
N ALA A 446 22.41 8.98 -17.82
CA ALA A 446 22.45 9.80 -19.02
C ALA A 446 22.24 11.25 -18.65
#